data_0c5c2dc76402058220d830ad0322a105
#
_entry.id   0c5c2dc76402058220d830ad0322a105
#
_cell.length_a   1.000
_cell.length_b   1.000
_cell.length_c   1.000
_cell.angle_alpha   90.00
_cell.angle_beta   90.00
_cell.angle_gamma   90.00
#
_symmetry.space_group_name_H-M   'P 1'
#
loop_
_entity.id
_entity.type
_entity.pdbx_description
1 polymer ?
#
loop_
_entity_poly.entity_id
_entity_poly.type
_entity_poly.pdbx_seq_one_letter_code
_entity_poly.pdbx_strand_id
1 'polypeptide(L)'
;MIKKSILILAIIIPCVVFFIAKPLNTHESTQNITTSQLDANKEMLEVVKTPEETTKDKIIRLSTENGFNVNTALRIAECESQFGKYRNNWQGSSATGLYQFMPKTFNSYCQGDINNDEDQIKCFIELYEKHKSWWECKV
;
A
#
# COMPACT_ATOMS: atom_id res chain seq x y z
N MET A 1 36.28 -7.25 -39.68
CA MET A 1 35.97 -5.97 -39.02
C MET A 1 34.84 -5.30 -39.77
N ILE A 2 33.60 -5.44 -39.29
CA ILE A 2 32.44 -4.78 -39.87
C ILE A 2 31.70 -4.11 -38.72
N LYS A 3 31.78 -2.77 -38.66
CA LYS A 3 31.04 -1.93 -37.72
C LYS A 3 29.61 -1.80 -38.21
N LYS A 4 28.64 -2.33 -37.47
CA LYS A 4 27.22 -2.07 -37.70
C LYS A 4 26.78 -0.85 -36.90
N SER A 5 26.63 0.27 -37.56
CA SER A 5 25.95 1.46 -37.03
C SER A 5 24.47 1.16 -36.92
N ILE A 6 23.91 1.22 -35.70
CA ILE A 6 22.45 1.16 -35.49
C ILE A 6 21.95 2.60 -35.43
N LEU A 7 21.21 2.96 -36.48
CA LEU A 7 20.51 4.25 -36.62
C LEU A 7 19.24 4.20 -35.73
N ILE A 8 19.24 4.96 -34.62
CA ILE A 8 18.07 5.10 -33.78
C ILE A 8 17.17 6.17 -34.37
N LEU A 9 16.07 5.75 -34.97
CA LEU A 9 15.02 6.62 -35.48
C LEU A 9 14.12 7.08 -34.33
N ALA A 10 14.30 8.32 -33.86
CA ALA A 10 13.43 8.93 -32.83
C ALA A 10 12.12 9.35 -33.50
N ILE A 11 11.05 8.63 -33.24
CA ILE A 11 9.68 9.01 -33.63
C ILE A 11 9.13 9.93 -32.55
N ILE A 12 9.10 11.22 -32.81
CA ILE A 12 8.43 12.23 -32.00
C ILE A 12 6.96 12.22 -32.39
N ILE A 13 6.08 11.73 -31.48
CA ILE A 13 4.63 11.83 -31.66
C ILE A 13 4.17 13.08 -30.91
N PRO A 14 3.61 14.10 -31.57
CA PRO A 14 3.02 15.24 -30.89
C PRO A 14 1.66 14.83 -30.28
N CYS A 15 1.56 14.77 -28.95
CA CYS A 15 0.30 14.67 -28.24
C CYS A 15 -0.48 15.99 -28.38
N VAL A 16 -1.45 16.03 -29.29
CA VAL A 16 -2.42 17.12 -29.36
C VAL A 16 -3.46 16.88 -28.26
N VAL A 17 -3.34 17.66 -27.18
CA VAL A 17 -4.33 17.68 -26.11
C VAL A 17 -5.50 18.55 -26.53
N PHE A 18 -6.61 17.94 -26.92
CA PHE A 18 -7.88 18.63 -27.16
C PHE A 18 -8.55 18.91 -25.81
N PHE A 19 -8.40 20.14 -25.32
CA PHE A 19 -9.20 20.64 -24.20
C PHE A 19 -10.60 20.99 -24.73
N ILE A 20 -11.59 20.14 -24.47
CA ILE A 20 -13.00 20.47 -24.66
C ILE A 20 -13.48 21.11 -23.36
N ALA A 21 -13.55 22.43 -23.35
CA ALA A 21 -14.20 23.19 -22.29
C ALA A 21 -15.72 22.98 -22.37
N LYS A 22 -16.33 22.35 -21.36
CA LYS A 22 -17.77 22.34 -21.17
C LYS A 22 -18.20 23.67 -20.57
N PRO A 23 -19.28 24.33 -21.07
CA PRO A 23 -19.80 25.53 -20.44
C PRO A 23 -20.44 25.19 -19.10
N LEU A 24 -20.06 25.91 -18.05
CA LEU A 24 -20.73 25.93 -16.75
C LEU A 24 -22.09 26.59 -16.92
N ASN A 25 -23.15 25.83 -16.72
CA ASN A 25 -24.51 26.37 -16.61
C ASN A 25 -24.73 26.76 -15.15
N THR A 26 -24.49 28.03 -14.84
CA THR A 26 -24.81 28.65 -13.55
C THR A 26 -26.32 28.89 -13.49
N HIS A 27 -27.05 27.98 -12.85
CA HIS A 27 -28.38 28.25 -12.34
C HIS A 27 -28.25 28.70 -10.90
N GLU A 28 -28.19 30.02 -10.73
CA GLU A 28 -28.24 30.70 -9.43
C GLU A 28 -29.68 30.62 -8.90
N SER A 29 -29.93 29.61 -8.05
CA SER A 29 -31.17 29.53 -7.27
C SER A 29 -30.85 29.98 -5.84
N THR A 30 -31.12 31.25 -5.59
CA THR A 30 -31.09 31.84 -4.24
C THR A 30 -32.21 31.23 -3.41
N GLN A 31 -31.93 30.18 -2.65
CA GLN A 31 -32.83 29.68 -1.62
C GLN A 31 -32.42 30.28 -0.27
N ASN A 32 -33.32 31.07 0.31
CA ASN A 32 -33.22 31.57 1.68
C ASN A 32 -33.22 30.36 2.65
N ILE A 33 -32.03 29.97 3.11
CA ILE A 33 -31.90 28.92 4.13
C ILE A 33 -32.17 29.56 5.49
N THR A 34 -33.32 29.23 6.07
CA THR A 34 -33.70 29.62 7.42
C THR A 34 -32.78 28.92 8.43
N THR A 35 -32.35 29.65 9.46
CA THR A 35 -31.38 29.24 10.50
C THR A 35 -31.71 27.89 11.19
N SER A 36 -32.97 27.44 11.12
CA SER A 36 -33.45 26.17 11.68
C SER A 36 -33.00 24.90 10.90
N GLN A 37 -32.47 25.06 9.66
CA GLN A 37 -32.00 23.92 8.86
C GLN A 37 -30.50 23.65 9.04
N LEU A 38 -29.77 24.57 9.69
CA LEU A 38 -28.34 24.42 9.94
C LEU A 38 -28.06 23.38 11.04
N ASP A 39 -28.95 23.27 12.04
CA ASP A 39 -28.77 22.37 13.17
C ASP A 39 -29.10 20.91 12.80
N ALA A 40 -30.07 20.69 11.92
CA ALA A 40 -30.42 19.34 11.44
C ALA A 40 -29.31 18.71 10.53
N ASN A 41 -28.57 19.55 9.81
CA ASN A 41 -27.48 19.06 8.94
C ASN A 41 -26.17 18.76 9.72
N LYS A 42 -26.05 19.28 10.94
CA LYS A 42 -24.87 19.02 11.79
C LYS A 42 -24.96 17.65 12.46
N GLU A 43 -26.17 17.15 12.71
CA GLU A 43 -26.39 15.83 13.32
C GLU A 43 -26.26 14.67 12.31
N MET A 44 -26.36 14.96 10.99
CA MET A 44 -26.24 13.97 9.92
C MET A 44 -24.82 13.85 9.35
N LEU A 45 -23.87 14.62 9.89
CA LEU A 45 -22.42 14.46 9.69
C LEU A 45 -21.80 13.60 10.80
N GLU A 46 -22.56 12.72 11.40
CA GLU A 46 -22.00 11.67 12.23
C GLU A 46 -21.26 10.72 11.31
N VAL A 47 -19.99 11.03 11.22
CA VAL A 47 -18.84 10.21 10.82
C VAL A 47 -19.26 8.80 10.44
N VAL A 48 -19.44 8.55 9.14
CA VAL A 48 -19.25 7.20 8.59
C VAL A 48 -17.80 6.84 8.91
N LYS A 49 -17.59 6.25 10.09
CA LYS A 49 -16.30 5.70 10.49
C LYS A 49 -16.01 4.60 9.50
N THR A 50 -15.23 4.93 8.48
CA THR A 50 -14.72 3.93 7.54
C THR A 50 -14.13 2.81 8.39
N PRO A 51 -14.52 1.54 8.20
CA PRO A 51 -13.94 0.45 8.95
C PRO A 51 -12.42 0.55 8.88
N GLU A 52 -11.76 0.50 10.04
CA GLU A 52 -10.30 0.54 10.09
C GLU A 52 -9.76 -0.64 9.29
N GLU A 53 -8.83 -0.37 8.35
CA GLU A 53 -8.23 -1.38 7.49
C GLU A 53 -7.50 -2.42 8.36
N THR A 54 -7.88 -3.68 8.25
CA THR A 54 -7.24 -4.76 9.00
C THR A 54 -5.83 -5.07 8.47
N THR A 55 -4.99 -5.73 9.28
CA THR A 55 -3.66 -6.19 8.83
C THR A 55 -3.76 -7.07 7.57
N LYS A 56 -4.77 -7.92 7.45
CA LYS A 56 -4.99 -8.73 6.24
C LYS A 56 -5.32 -7.87 5.03
N ASP A 57 -6.16 -6.86 5.18
CA ASP A 57 -6.51 -5.95 4.10
C ASP A 57 -5.28 -5.18 3.60
N LYS A 58 -4.41 -4.72 4.50
CA LYS A 58 -3.12 -4.08 4.17
C LYS A 58 -2.22 -5.03 3.36
N ILE A 59 -2.12 -6.29 3.76
CA ILE A 59 -1.35 -7.30 3.01
C ILE A 59 -1.93 -7.49 1.61
N ILE A 60 -3.25 -7.65 1.48
CA ILE A 60 -3.93 -7.84 0.20
C ILE A 60 -3.69 -6.64 -0.70
N ARG A 61 -3.94 -5.44 -0.21
CA ARG A 61 -3.78 -4.19 -0.95
C ARG A 61 -2.34 -4.01 -1.43
N LEU A 62 -1.38 -4.01 -0.52
CA LEU A 62 0.03 -3.75 -0.85
C LEU A 62 0.63 -4.85 -1.74
N SER A 63 0.24 -6.11 -1.55
CA SER A 63 0.68 -7.19 -2.45
C SER A 63 0.12 -7.01 -3.85
N THR A 64 -1.15 -6.65 -3.98
CA THR A 64 -1.79 -6.40 -5.27
C THR A 64 -1.16 -5.21 -6.00
N GLU A 65 -0.97 -4.10 -5.30
CA GLU A 65 -0.35 -2.87 -5.84
C GLU A 65 1.07 -3.11 -6.37
N ASN A 66 1.81 -4.04 -5.74
CA ASN A 66 3.20 -4.38 -6.13
C ASN A 66 3.31 -5.63 -7.01
N GLY A 67 2.18 -6.21 -7.47
CA GLY A 67 2.17 -7.40 -8.31
C GLY A 67 2.74 -8.65 -7.63
N PHE A 68 2.72 -8.69 -6.30
CA PHE A 68 3.19 -9.81 -5.50
C PHE A 68 2.08 -10.84 -5.24
N ASN A 69 2.44 -12.11 -5.07
CA ASN A 69 1.46 -13.16 -4.79
C ASN A 69 0.84 -12.99 -3.39
N VAL A 70 -0.44 -12.58 -3.36
CA VAL A 70 -1.20 -12.31 -2.13
C VAL A 70 -1.25 -13.52 -1.21
N ASN A 71 -1.47 -14.74 -1.75
CA ASN A 71 -1.54 -15.96 -0.94
C ASN A 71 -0.21 -16.26 -0.26
N THR A 72 0.92 -16.02 -0.94
CA THR A 72 2.24 -16.16 -0.34
C THR A 72 2.42 -15.16 0.81
N ALA A 73 2.07 -13.89 0.60
CA ALA A 73 2.19 -12.86 1.64
C ALA A 73 1.35 -13.19 2.87
N LEU A 74 0.08 -13.58 2.67
CA LEU A 74 -0.81 -13.95 3.77
C LEU A 74 -0.30 -15.18 4.53
N ARG A 75 0.11 -16.23 3.82
CA ARG A 75 0.61 -17.47 4.44
C ARG A 75 1.85 -17.22 5.30
N ILE A 76 2.79 -16.41 4.80
CA ILE A 76 4.00 -16.09 5.56
C ILE A 76 3.66 -15.25 6.80
N ALA A 77 2.81 -14.21 6.67
CA ALA A 77 2.40 -13.38 7.81
C ALA A 77 1.65 -14.19 8.89
N GLU A 78 0.84 -15.17 8.47
CA GLU A 78 0.15 -16.07 9.40
C GLU A 78 1.15 -16.95 10.16
N CYS A 79 2.10 -17.52 9.45
CA CYS A 79 3.11 -18.41 10.00
C CYS A 79 4.06 -17.68 10.94
N GLU A 80 4.56 -16.49 10.57
CA GLU A 80 5.57 -15.76 11.32
C GLU A 80 5.01 -15.14 12.62
N SER A 81 3.80 -14.58 12.56
CA SER A 81 3.25 -13.82 13.69
C SER A 81 1.75 -13.98 13.93
N GLN A 82 1.06 -14.87 13.20
CA GLN A 82 -0.40 -14.92 13.16
C GLN A 82 -1.02 -13.53 12.88
N PHE A 83 -0.58 -12.92 11.79
CA PHE A 83 -1.02 -11.57 11.37
C PHE A 83 -0.70 -10.47 12.41
N GLY A 84 0.45 -10.56 13.06
CA GLY A 84 0.89 -9.59 14.05
C GLY A 84 0.35 -9.80 15.46
N LYS A 85 -0.34 -10.92 15.72
CA LYS A 85 -0.78 -11.28 17.09
C LYS A 85 0.42 -11.54 18.00
N TYR A 86 1.47 -12.16 17.47
CA TYR A 86 2.72 -12.46 18.19
C TYR A 86 3.87 -11.65 17.58
N ARG A 87 3.91 -10.35 17.91
CA ARG A 87 4.91 -9.43 17.35
C ARG A 87 6.32 -9.66 17.87
N ASN A 88 6.46 -10.12 19.10
CA ASN A 88 7.75 -10.40 19.72
C ASN A 88 8.01 -11.90 19.67
N ASN A 89 9.21 -12.27 19.24
CA ASN A 89 9.59 -13.67 19.21
C ASN A 89 9.74 -14.22 20.63
N TRP A 90 8.87 -15.16 20.99
CA TRP A 90 8.85 -15.80 22.31
C TRP A 90 10.01 -16.78 22.54
N GLN A 91 10.72 -17.17 21.47
CA GLN A 91 11.87 -18.11 21.53
C GLN A 91 13.19 -17.41 21.81
N GLY A 92 13.17 -16.12 22.18
CA GLY A 92 14.35 -15.37 22.59
C GLY A 92 15.19 -14.78 21.46
N SER A 93 14.71 -14.82 20.21
CA SER A 93 15.33 -14.06 19.14
C SER A 93 14.84 -12.61 19.16
N SER A 94 15.59 -11.68 18.57
CA SER A 94 15.19 -10.27 18.43
C SER A 94 14.28 -10.02 17.23
N ALA A 95 13.79 -11.07 16.54
CA ALA A 95 12.85 -10.94 15.45
C ALA A 95 11.54 -10.33 15.93
N THR A 96 10.97 -9.39 15.16
CA THR A 96 9.80 -8.65 15.57
C THR A 96 8.87 -8.31 14.41
N GLY A 97 7.61 -8.07 14.74
CA GLY A 97 6.58 -7.55 13.86
C GLY A 97 5.86 -8.61 13.04
N LEU A 98 5.21 -8.15 11.97
CA LEU A 98 4.34 -8.96 11.13
C LEU A 98 5.07 -10.10 10.42
N TYR A 99 6.23 -9.82 9.87
CA TYR A 99 7.08 -10.77 9.13
C TYR A 99 8.34 -11.19 9.90
N GLN A 100 8.38 -10.96 11.21
CA GLN A 100 9.46 -11.37 12.11
C GLN A 100 10.86 -10.96 11.60
N PHE A 101 11.00 -9.70 11.19
CA PHE A 101 12.30 -9.18 10.78
C PHE A 101 13.26 -9.06 11.98
N MET A 102 14.50 -9.44 11.75
CA MET A 102 15.60 -9.06 12.63
C MET A 102 15.86 -7.56 12.52
N PRO A 103 15.98 -6.78 13.61
CA PRO A 103 16.18 -5.33 13.56
C PRO A 103 17.38 -4.92 12.70
N LYS A 104 18.49 -5.66 12.79
CA LYS A 104 19.68 -5.40 11.97
C LYS A 104 19.38 -5.58 10.48
N THR A 105 18.65 -6.62 10.11
CA THR A 105 18.26 -6.89 8.74
C THR A 105 17.34 -5.80 8.21
N PHE A 106 16.29 -5.45 8.97
CA PHE A 106 15.36 -4.40 8.59
C PHE A 106 16.08 -3.08 8.34
N ASN A 107 16.91 -2.64 9.29
CA ASN A 107 17.67 -1.39 9.16
C ASN A 107 18.68 -1.37 7.99
N SER A 108 19.12 -2.54 7.53
CA SER A 108 20.10 -2.64 6.43
C SER A 108 19.45 -2.68 5.05
N TYR A 109 18.24 -3.18 4.92
CA TYR A 109 17.61 -3.48 3.63
C TYR A 109 16.27 -2.79 3.41
N CYS A 110 15.61 -2.32 4.47
CA CYS A 110 14.27 -1.77 4.41
C CYS A 110 14.25 -0.27 4.66
N GLN A 111 13.14 0.35 4.30
CA GLN A 111 12.81 1.75 4.60
C GLN A 111 11.68 1.78 5.64
N GLY A 112 11.64 2.83 6.46
CA GLY A 112 10.55 3.07 7.41
C GLY A 112 10.79 2.50 8.81
N ASP A 113 9.69 2.16 9.50
CA ASP A 113 9.69 1.69 10.89
C ASP A 113 9.37 0.18 10.94
N ILE A 114 10.24 -0.59 11.59
CA ILE A 114 10.05 -2.02 11.80
C ILE A 114 8.78 -2.36 12.59
N ASN A 115 8.23 -1.40 13.35
CA ASN A 115 6.99 -1.58 14.09
C ASN A 115 5.74 -1.23 13.27
N ASN A 116 5.91 -0.69 12.07
CA ASN A 116 4.83 -0.37 11.15
C ASN A 116 4.55 -1.55 10.21
N ASP A 117 3.31 -2.03 10.16
CA ASP A 117 2.93 -3.18 9.35
C ASP A 117 3.11 -2.92 7.85
N GLU A 118 2.76 -1.72 7.36
CA GLU A 118 2.90 -1.42 5.94
C GLU A 118 4.37 -1.39 5.48
N ASP A 119 5.26 -0.85 6.32
CA ASP A 119 6.68 -0.82 6.03
C ASP A 119 7.27 -2.24 6.02
N GLN A 120 6.81 -3.10 6.94
CA GLN A 120 7.19 -4.51 6.91
C GLN A 120 6.65 -5.25 5.69
N ILE A 121 5.40 -4.98 5.26
CA ILE A 121 4.82 -5.61 4.07
C ILE A 121 5.61 -5.20 2.82
N LYS A 122 5.89 -3.91 2.65
CA LYS A 122 6.66 -3.40 1.50
C LYS A 122 8.05 -4.04 1.45
N CYS A 123 8.75 -4.02 2.59
CA CYS A 123 10.08 -4.63 2.68
C CYS A 123 10.06 -6.15 2.41
N PHE A 124 9.08 -6.87 2.94
CA PHE A 124 8.90 -8.30 2.67
C PHE A 124 8.75 -8.57 1.17
N ILE A 125 7.87 -7.82 0.49
CA ILE A 125 7.64 -7.96 -0.96
C ILE A 125 8.94 -7.75 -1.75
N GLU A 126 9.71 -6.72 -1.42
CA GLU A 126 10.97 -6.39 -2.12
C GLU A 126 12.05 -7.45 -1.92
N LEU A 127 12.11 -8.07 -0.75
CA LEU A 127 13.18 -8.98 -0.39
C LEU A 127 12.85 -10.46 -0.63
N TYR A 128 11.58 -10.84 -0.65
CA TYR A 128 11.17 -12.24 -0.65
C TYR A 128 11.81 -13.06 -1.78
N GLU A 129 11.75 -12.56 -3.02
CA GLU A 129 12.29 -13.31 -4.16
C GLU A 129 13.81 -13.55 -4.07
N LYS A 130 14.55 -12.64 -3.42
CA LYS A 130 16.01 -12.71 -3.24
C LYS A 130 16.41 -13.55 -2.03
N HIS A 131 15.54 -13.62 -1.03
CA HIS A 131 15.87 -14.16 0.30
C HIS A 131 14.76 -15.07 0.86
N LYS A 132 14.19 -15.94 0.03
CA LYS A 132 13.08 -16.85 0.42
C LYS A 132 13.38 -17.66 1.67
N SER A 133 14.64 -18.07 1.86
CA SER A 133 15.08 -18.85 3.01
C SER A 133 15.01 -18.10 4.35
N TRP A 134 14.82 -16.77 4.33
CA TRP A 134 14.64 -16.01 5.56
C TRP A 134 13.28 -16.28 6.23
N TRP A 135 12.30 -16.70 5.43
CA TRP A 135 10.94 -17.03 5.84
C TRP A 135 10.62 -18.49 5.57
N GLU A 136 11.34 -19.39 6.23
CA GLU A 136 11.09 -20.83 6.14
C GLU A 136 9.89 -21.24 6.99
N CYS A 137 8.69 -20.86 6.57
CA CYS A 137 7.48 -21.44 7.10
C CYS A 137 7.35 -22.87 6.61
N LYS A 138 7.79 -23.82 7.40
CA LYS A 138 7.53 -25.23 7.17
C LYS A 138 6.04 -25.49 7.43
N VAL A 139 5.29 -25.73 6.37
CA VAL A 139 3.92 -26.24 6.41
C VAL A 139 4.00 -27.76 6.33
#